data_615cc1a2d51edda932c84ff952860000
#
_entry.id   615cc1a2d51edda932c84ff952860000
#
_cell.length_a   1.000
_cell.length_b   1.000
_cell.length_c   1.000
_cell.angle_alpha   90.00
_cell.angle_beta   90.00
_cell.angle_gamma   90.00
#
_symmetry.space_group_name_H-M   'P 1'
#
loop_
_entity.id
_entity.type
_entity.pdbx_description
1 polymer ?
#
loop_
_entity_poly.entity_id
_entity_poly.type
_entity_poly.pdbx_seq_one_letter_code
_entity_poly.pdbx_strand_id
1 'polypeptide(L)' 'MAKRDYYEILGVAREADEKEIKRAYRKLAMKYHPDRNPDDEDADHKFKEASEAYQILSDSSKRGAYDQYGHA' A
#
# COMPACT_ATOMS: atom_id res chain seq x y z
N MET A 1 -7.84 -1.24 -16.47
CA MET A 1 -8.51 -0.75 -15.24
C MET A 1 -7.60 0.22 -14.50
N ALA A 2 -8.18 1.24 -13.91
CA ALA A 2 -7.41 2.21 -13.13
C ALA A 2 -6.92 1.56 -11.84
N LYS A 3 -5.70 1.89 -11.44
CA LYS A 3 -5.18 1.44 -10.15
C LYS A 3 -5.89 2.18 -9.02
N ARG A 4 -6.05 1.50 -7.90
CA ARG A 4 -6.62 2.12 -6.70
C ARG A 4 -5.64 3.14 -6.14
N ASP A 5 -6.17 4.12 -5.42
CA ASP A 5 -5.35 5.09 -4.72
C ASP A 5 -4.52 4.40 -3.62
N TYR A 6 -3.25 4.73 -3.55
CA TYR A 6 -2.35 4.08 -2.59
C TYR A 6 -2.75 4.34 -1.14
N TYR A 7 -3.24 5.54 -0.83
CA TYR A 7 -3.73 5.84 0.52
C TYR A 7 -4.94 4.99 0.87
N GLU A 8 -5.82 4.80 -0.10
CA GLU A 8 -7.00 3.95 0.06
C GLU A 8 -6.61 2.49 0.25
N ILE A 9 -5.64 2.00 -0.51
CA ILE A 9 -5.14 0.63 -0.39
C ILE A 9 -4.64 0.37 1.03
N LEU A 10 -3.88 1.29 1.59
CA LEU A 10 -3.35 1.15 2.95
C LEU A 10 -4.38 1.52 4.02
N GLY A 11 -5.48 2.18 3.64
CA GLY A 11 -6.51 2.59 4.58
C GLY A 11 -6.08 3.74 5.48
N VAL A 12 -5.29 4.66 4.95
CA VAL A 12 -4.81 5.83 5.70
C VAL A 12 -5.25 7.12 5.02
N ALA A 13 -5.22 8.22 5.77
CA ALA A 13 -5.53 9.53 5.22
C ALA A 13 -4.36 10.03 4.37
N ARG A 14 -4.63 10.96 3.48
CA ARG A 14 -3.58 11.55 2.63
C ARG A 14 -2.55 12.32 3.46
N GLU A 15 -2.93 12.78 4.62
CA GLU A 15 -2.08 13.51 5.56
C GLU A 15 -1.32 12.57 6.50
N ALA A 16 -1.48 11.26 6.37
CA ALA A 16 -0.84 10.29 7.25
C ALA A 16 0.67 10.45 7.22
N ASP A 17 1.30 10.35 8.38
CA ASP A 17 2.76 10.43 8.47
C ASP A 17 3.38 9.06 8.16
N GLU A 18 4.72 9.04 8.11
CA GLU A 18 5.45 7.81 7.77
C GLU A 18 5.16 6.68 8.75
N LYS A 19 4.97 7.00 10.03
CA LYS A 19 4.70 5.98 11.06
C LYS A 19 3.33 5.33 10.83
N GLU A 20 2.33 6.14 10.49
CA GLU A 20 0.99 5.63 10.21
C GLU A 20 0.99 4.75 8.95
N ILE A 21 1.69 5.20 7.92
CA ILE A 21 1.80 4.46 6.66
C ILE A 21 2.47 3.11 6.92
N LYS A 22 3.57 3.11 7.66
CA LYS A 22 4.30 1.90 7.99
C LYS A 22 3.46 0.93 8.81
N ARG A 23 2.75 1.45 9.82
CA ARG A 23 1.86 0.64 10.65
C ARG A 23 0.75 0.00 9.83
N ALA A 24 0.12 0.79 8.96
CA ALA A 24 -0.95 0.29 8.11
C ALA A 24 -0.44 -0.80 7.17
N TYR A 25 0.73 -0.59 6.56
CA TYR A 25 1.34 -1.59 5.70
C TYR A 25 1.61 -2.90 6.46
N ARG A 26 2.20 -2.79 7.66
CA ARG A 26 2.51 -3.97 8.45
C ARG A 26 1.28 -4.79 8.77
N LYS A 27 0.17 -4.14 9.11
CA LYS A 27 -1.08 -4.84 9.38
C LYS A 27 -1.58 -5.60 8.16
N LEU A 28 -1.55 -4.95 7.00
CA LEU A 28 -1.99 -5.59 5.76
C LEU A 28 -1.05 -6.70 5.35
N ALA A 29 0.26 -6.49 5.50
CA ALA A 29 1.26 -7.50 5.16
C ALA A 29 1.07 -8.76 6.02
N MET A 30 0.78 -8.59 7.29
CA MET A 30 0.53 -9.74 8.17
C MET A 30 -0.78 -10.44 7.83
N LYS A 31 -1.81 -9.67 7.51
CA LYS A 31 -3.13 -10.23 7.21
C LYS A 31 -3.12 -11.02 5.89
N TYR A 32 -2.43 -10.52 4.88
CA TYR A 32 -2.46 -11.10 3.54
C TYR A 32 -1.16 -11.79 3.13
N HIS A 33 -0.25 -12.03 4.07
CA HIS A 33 1.02 -12.67 3.75
C HIS A 33 0.80 -14.04 3.13
N PRO A 34 1.55 -14.37 2.05
CA PRO A 34 1.39 -15.67 1.38
C PRO A 34 1.56 -16.88 2.28
N ASP A 35 2.45 -16.79 3.28
CA ASP A 35 2.68 -17.90 4.22
C ASP A 35 1.45 -18.17 5.09
N ARG A 36 0.66 -17.14 5.38
CA ARG A 36 -0.56 -17.27 6.18
C ARG A 36 -1.78 -17.60 5.34
N ASN A 37 -1.71 -17.32 4.05
CA ASN A 37 -2.82 -17.48 3.12
C ASN A 37 -2.37 -18.27 1.89
N PRO A 38 -1.86 -19.48 2.08
CA PRO A 38 -1.43 -20.29 0.95
C PRO A 38 -2.63 -20.58 0.04
N ASP A 39 -2.42 -20.54 -1.26
CA ASP A 39 -3.45 -20.82 -2.27
C ASP A 39 -4.60 -19.80 -2.31
N ASP A 40 -4.45 -18.65 -1.64
CA ASP A 40 -5.46 -17.58 -1.69
C ASP A 40 -4.97 -16.49 -2.65
N GLU A 41 -5.51 -16.48 -3.85
CA GLU A 41 -5.12 -15.52 -4.88
C GLU A 41 -5.52 -14.09 -4.52
N ASP A 42 -6.64 -13.92 -3.82
CA ASP A 42 -7.08 -12.58 -3.39
C ASP A 42 -6.11 -11.99 -2.37
N ALA A 43 -5.66 -12.82 -1.42
CA ALA A 43 -4.69 -12.38 -0.44
C ALA A 43 -3.36 -12.01 -1.10
N ASP A 44 -2.91 -12.82 -2.07
CA ASP A 44 -1.68 -12.53 -2.81
C ASP A 44 -1.79 -11.20 -3.55
N HIS A 45 -2.91 -10.96 -4.21
CA HIS A 45 -3.15 -9.72 -4.94
C HIS A 45 -3.14 -8.51 -3.99
N LYS A 46 -3.82 -8.63 -2.86
CA LYS A 46 -3.87 -7.55 -1.86
C LYS A 46 -2.51 -7.28 -1.24
N PHE A 47 -1.73 -8.34 -1.00
CA PHE A 47 -0.37 -8.20 -0.50
C PHE A 47 0.50 -7.41 -1.48
N LYS A 48 0.41 -7.74 -2.76
CA LYS A 48 1.17 -7.05 -3.80
C LYS A 48 0.75 -5.59 -3.92
N GLU A 49 -0.54 -5.31 -3.86
CA GLU A 49 -1.03 -3.94 -3.88
C GLU A 49 -0.51 -3.13 -2.69
N ALA A 50 -0.57 -3.71 -1.50
CA ALA A 50 -0.09 -3.04 -0.29
C ALA A 50 1.41 -2.78 -0.37
N SER A 51 2.19 -3.73 -0.90
CA SER A 51 3.63 -3.57 -1.07
C SER A 51 3.96 -2.44 -2.04
N GLU A 52 3.25 -2.36 -3.15
CA GLU A 52 3.43 -1.28 -4.12
C GLU A 52 3.10 0.07 -3.49
N ALA A 53 1.96 0.15 -2.81
CA ALA A 53 1.54 1.38 -2.14
C ALA A 53 2.59 1.84 -1.13
N TYR A 54 3.11 0.92 -0.35
CA TYR A 54 4.12 1.25 0.65
C TYR A 54 5.42 1.73 0.02
N GLN A 55 5.85 1.09 -1.08
CA GLN A 55 7.07 1.52 -1.78
C GLN A 55 6.98 2.98 -2.23
N ILE A 56 5.80 3.39 -2.69
CA ILE A 56 5.60 4.75 -3.15
C ILE A 56 5.43 5.72 -1.98
N LEU A 57 4.61 5.37 -1.01
CA LEU A 57 4.27 6.28 0.08
C LEU A 57 5.35 6.38 1.16
N SER A 58 6.27 5.41 1.23
CA SER A 58 7.35 5.44 2.21
C SER A 58 8.58 6.23 1.74
N ASP A 59 8.65 6.55 0.46
CA ASP A 59 9.75 7.34 -0.11
C ASP A 59 9.24 8.76 -0.35
N SER A 60 9.85 9.74 0.29
CA SER A 60 9.38 11.13 0.22
C SER A 60 9.33 11.66 -1.20
N SER A 61 10.32 11.32 -2.03
CA SER A 61 10.35 11.76 -3.43
C SER A 61 9.23 11.13 -4.24
N LYS A 62 9.05 9.82 -4.09
CA LYS A 62 8.00 9.09 -4.81
C LYS A 62 6.62 9.50 -4.32
N ARG A 63 6.47 9.69 -3.01
CA ARG A 63 5.21 10.15 -2.45
C ARG A 63 4.84 11.53 -2.97
N GLY A 64 5.82 12.45 -3.01
CA GLY A 64 5.59 13.78 -3.55
C GLY A 64 5.15 13.75 -5.00
N ALA A 65 5.80 12.93 -5.82
CA ALA A 65 5.43 12.78 -7.22
C ALA A 65 4.03 12.17 -7.36
N TYR A 66 3.73 11.17 -6.54
CA TYR A 66 2.41 10.55 -6.56
C TYR A 66 1.32 11.55 -6.15
N ASP A 67 1.57 12.34 -5.11
CA ASP A 67 0.59 13.34 -4.65
C ASP A 67 0.32 14.39 -5.72
N GLN A 68 1.33 14.69 -6.54
CA GLN A 68 1.20 15.69 -7.60
C GLN A 68 0.61 15.12 -8.89
N TYR A 69 1.01 13.92 -9.28
CA TYR A 69 0.69 13.36 -10.59
C TYR A 69 -0.17 12.09 -10.56
N GLY A 70 -0.38 11.49 -9.41
CA GLY A 70 -1.12 10.24 -9.31
C GLY A 70 -0.35 9.07 -9.93
N HIS A 71 -1.08 8.12 -10.49
CA HIS A 71 -0.50 6.91 -11.08
C HIS A 71 0.11 7.11 -12.47
N ALA A 72 0.15 8.34 -12.92
CA ALA A 72 0.66 8.65 -14.28
C ALA A 72 2.13 8.30 -14.45
#